data_0de9c23cd95dded29e89e96e2da14054
#
_entry.id   0de9c23cd95dded29e89e96e2da14054
#
_cell.length_a   1.000
_cell.length_b   1.000
_cell.length_c   1.000
_cell.angle_alpha   90.00
_cell.angle_beta   90.00
_cell.angle_gamma   90.00
#
_symmetry.space_group_name_H-M   'P 1'
#
loop_
_entity.id
_entity.type
_entity.pdbx_description
1 polymer ?
#
loop_
_entity_poly.entity_id
_entity_poly.type
_entity_poly.pdbx_seq_one_letter_code
_entity_poly.pdbx_strand_id
1 'polypeptide(L)'
;MRSFPADGGSSPEIGPLPRLFEVTSLLDPRAPLSLYSALRGEGYPFLLESVEKSGQRARFSFVGASPAAVVKVRGRRFEVQVFDGAGGLIELLRRRLLASAVIDGPGGYGISGEIRPERDLFDLLRSAIPAGTGPSKFGRQAFLGGGIGYLAYDLVAERIDRPKASDKPDAVFGIFDKCFVFDHLTGKVCLAVAPLLPGLDPEEIASAATDHLGDLDLREPQAGDLDPLSVEADPAGPFEESVRRAKEHILAGDIFQVVLSRRTRVRLGRPDPVVLYRRLREINPSPYTYIFEFGDHSLVGASPETLFSLSDRVVTTNPIAGTCPRGGSREEDDLLAAKMLEDEKERAEHVMLVDLGRNDVRSVSKAGSIKVEDFMAVLRYSHVQHIETTVRGTLREGCDSFDAARAIFPAGTLSGAPKLRAMEIIDDLEGRERGIYGGGVGYFSSDGSADFAIAIRSVVLEGDLAVVQAGAGIVADSDPHREFLETERKMAAMKRALGVGL
;
A
#
# COMPACT_ATOMS: atom_id res chain seq x y z
N MET A 1 -4.53 -19.60 16.12
CA MET A 1 -5.07 -19.91 14.77
C MET A 1 -6.58 -20.04 14.90
N ARG A 2 -7.32 -18.99 14.58
CA ARG A 2 -8.78 -19.12 14.43
C ARG A 2 -9.05 -19.85 13.11
N SER A 3 -9.78 -20.96 13.17
CA SER A 3 -10.24 -21.69 11.99
C SER A 3 -11.18 -20.81 11.18
N PHE A 4 -10.97 -20.76 9.86
CA PHE A 4 -11.87 -20.07 8.95
C PHE A 4 -13.26 -20.69 9.03
N PRO A 5 -14.33 -19.94 9.31
CA PRO A 5 -15.67 -20.48 9.30
C PRO A 5 -16.07 -20.89 7.87
N ALA A 6 -16.48 -22.13 7.70
CA ALA A 6 -17.10 -22.65 6.50
C ALA A 6 -18.62 -22.34 6.53
N ASP A 7 -18.98 -21.08 6.55
CA ASP A 7 -20.38 -20.70 6.42
C ASP A 7 -20.65 -20.26 4.97
N GLY A 8 -21.46 -21.06 4.27
CA GLY A 8 -22.02 -20.78 2.98
C GLY A 8 -23.00 -19.60 3.01
N GLY A 9 -22.49 -18.41 3.33
CA GLY A 9 -23.19 -17.16 3.12
C GLY A 9 -23.36 -16.94 1.61
N SER A 10 -24.55 -16.61 1.17
CA SER A 10 -24.86 -16.16 -0.20
C SER A 10 -23.80 -15.17 -0.65
N SER A 11 -23.16 -15.43 -1.78
CA SER A 11 -22.21 -14.51 -2.41
C SER A 11 -22.84 -13.14 -2.44
N PRO A 12 -22.14 -12.07 -2.00
CA PRO A 12 -22.68 -10.71 -2.08
C PRO A 12 -23.07 -10.45 -3.54
N GLU A 13 -24.22 -9.79 -3.76
CA GLU A 13 -24.66 -9.40 -5.10
C GLU A 13 -23.47 -8.79 -5.84
N ILE A 14 -22.99 -9.52 -6.85
CA ILE A 14 -21.82 -9.14 -7.65
C ILE A 14 -22.27 -7.91 -8.45
N GLY A 15 -21.64 -6.77 -8.22
CA GLY A 15 -21.83 -5.60 -9.07
C GLY A 15 -21.49 -5.94 -10.53
N PRO A 16 -21.99 -5.17 -11.51
CA PRO A 16 -21.65 -5.40 -12.91
C PRO A 16 -20.14 -5.34 -13.12
N LEU A 17 -19.61 -6.22 -13.98
CA LEU A 17 -18.20 -6.22 -14.32
C LEU A 17 -17.77 -4.87 -14.91
N PRO A 18 -16.57 -4.38 -14.61
CA PRO A 18 -16.10 -3.09 -15.10
C PRO A 18 -16.04 -3.04 -16.63
N ARG A 19 -16.42 -1.90 -17.19
CA ARG A 19 -16.32 -1.60 -18.63
C ARG A 19 -15.21 -0.59 -18.87
N LEU A 20 -14.57 -0.68 -20.03
CA LEU A 20 -13.46 0.18 -20.44
C LEU A 20 -13.88 1.01 -21.64
N PHE A 21 -13.68 2.33 -21.57
CA PHE A 21 -13.93 3.29 -22.63
C PHE A 21 -12.60 3.96 -22.99
N GLU A 22 -12.20 3.88 -24.25
CA GLU A 22 -10.95 4.52 -24.70
C GLU A 22 -11.13 6.03 -24.78
N VAL A 23 -10.25 6.78 -24.08
CA VAL A 23 -10.24 8.26 -24.01
C VAL A 23 -8.88 8.85 -24.40
N THR A 24 -8.06 8.11 -25.11
CA THR A 24 -6.70 8.48 -25.52
C THR A 24 -6.64 9.80 -26.32
N SER A 25 -7.70 10.14 -27.05
CA SER A 25 -7.77 11.40 -27.81
C SER A 25 -7.93 12.65 -26.93
N LEU A 26 -8.27 12.48 -25.65
CA LEU A 26 -8.55 13.58 -24.71
C LEU A 26 -7.40 13.82 -23.73
N LEU A 27 -6.53 12.83 -23.50
CA LEU A 27 -5.49 12.85 -22.48
C LEU A 27 -4.12 12.46 -23.08
N ASP A 28 -3.05 13.16 -22.69
CA ASP A 28 -1.68 12.72 -23.02
C ASP A 28 -1.34 11.47 -22.18
N PRO A 29 -1.07 10.31 -22.82
CA PRO A 29 -0.72 9.07 -22.10
C PRO A 29 0.52 9.18 -21.18
N ARG A 30 1.32 10.25 -21.35
CA ARG A 30 2.56 10.48 -20.58
C ARG A 30 2.38 11.43 -19.39
N ALA A 31 1.18 12.01 -19.24
CA ALA A 31 0.92 13.06 -18.26
C ALA A 31 -0.17 12.72 -17.22
N PRO A 32 -0.09 11.58 -16.51
CA PRO A 32 -1.10 11.23 -15.48
C PRO A 32 -1.12 12.26 -14.35
N LEU A 33 0.02 12.88 -14.01
CA LEU A 33 0.10 13.90 -12.98
C LEU A 33 -0.66 15.20 -13.34
N SER A 34 -0.76 15.54 -14.62
CA SER A 34 -1.57 16.69 -15.07
C SER A 34 -3.05 16.46 -14.79
N LEU A 35 -3.55 15.24 -15.09
CA LEU A 35 -4.93 14.87 -14.76
C LEU A 35 -5.16 14.86 -13.24
N TYR A 36 -4.25 14.25 -12.47
CA TYR A 36 -4.34 14.28 -11.01
C TYR A 36 -4.46 15.71 -10.48
N SER A 37 -3.60 16.62 -10.97
CA SER A 37 -3.57 18.01 -10.52
C SER A 37 -4.86 18.75 -10.87
N ALA A 38 -5.45 18.47 -12.03
CA ALA A 38 -6.73 19.05 -12.45
C ALA A 38 -7.91 18.56 -11.58
N LEU A 39 -7.89 17.27 -11.17
CA LEU A 39 -8.92 16.67 -10.32
C LEU A 39 -8.75 16.97 -8.83
N ARG A 40 -7.67 17.63 -8.41
CA ARG A 40 -7.32 17.81 -6.98
C ARG A 40 -8.39 18.56 -6.18
N GLY A 41 -9.18 19.42 -6.80
CA GLY A 41 -10.28 20.17 -6.17
C GLY A 41 -11.54 19.32 -5.87
N GLU A 42 -11.65 18.11 -6.41
CA GLU A 42 -12.88 17.30 -6.36
C GLU A 42 -13.00 16.41 -5.13
N GLY A 43 -11.99 16.38 -4.28
CA GLY A 43 -11.95 15.58 -3.07
C GLY A 43 -11.39 14.16 -3.25
N TYR A 44 -10.57 13.75 -2.30
CA TYR A 44 -9.93 12.43 -2.24
C TYR A 44 -9.21 12.01 -3.54
N PRO A 45 -8.43 12.91 -4.20
CA PRO A 45 -7.73 12.55 -5.40
C PRO A 45 -6.62 11.56 -5.12
N PHE A 46 -6.37 10.67 -6.09
CA PHE A 46 -5.26 9.73 -6.03
C PHE A 46 -4.57 9.61 -7.39
N LEU A 47 -3.27 9.33 -7.33
CA LEU A 47 -2.47 8.84 -8.44
C LEU A 47 -1.60 7.70 -7.94
N LEU A 48 -1.70 6.55 -8.60
CA LEU A 48 -0.76 5.45 -8.52
C LEU A 48 -0.01 5.35 -9.82
N GLU A 49 1.32 5.36 -9.77
CA GLU A 49 2.19 5.18 -10.94
C GLU A 49 3.21 4.08 -10.69
N SER A 50 3.59 3.41 -11.75
CA SER A 50 4.81 2.63 -11.76
C SER A 50 5.84 3.36 -12.63
N VAL A 51 6.92 3.85 -12.03
CA VAL A 51 7.92 4.72 -12.68
C VAL A 51 9.24 3.99 -13.00
N GLU A 52 9.23 2.68 -12.96
CA GLU A 52 10.44 1.89 -13.19
C GLU A 52 10.86 1.85 -14.66
N LYS A 53 12.14 2.18 -14.94
CA LYS A 53 12.68 2.20 -16.31
C LYS A 53 12.92 0.80 -16.91
N SER A 54 12.83 -0.27 -16.14
CA SER A 54 13.11 -1.65 -16.60
C SER A 54 11.97 -2.31 -17.40
N GLY A 55 10.84 -1.65 -17.59
CA GLY A 55 9.82 -1.98 -18.60
C GLY A 55 8.91 -3.18 -18.31
N GLN A 56 9.22 -4.07 -17.40
CA GLN A 56 8.39 -5.27 -17.17
C GLN A 56 7.32 -5.09 -16.08
N ARG A 57 7.54 -4.23 -15.08
CA ARG A 57 6.61 -3.98 -13.97
C ARG A 57 5.81 -2.69 -14.14
N ALA A 58 6.40 -1.68 -14.73
CA ALA A 58 5.82 -0.36 -14.98
C ALA A 58 4.88 -0.38 -16.19
N ARG A 59 3.63 -0.75 -16.01
CA ARG A 59 2.68 -0.73 -17.12
C ARG A 59 1.58 0.30 -16.96
N PHE A 60 1.03 0.46 -15.75
CA PHE A 60 -0.16 1.28 -15.55
C PHE A 60 0.09 2.46 -14.61
N SER A 61 -0.60 3.57 -14.91
CA SER A 61 -0.91 4.59 -13.91
C SER A 61 -2.42 4.68 -13.78
N PHE A 62 -2.89 4.93 -12.53
CA PHE A 62 -4.30 5.06 -12.19
C PHE A 62 -4.54 6.43 -11.57
N VAL A 63 -5.54 7.16 -12.09
CA VAL A 63 -5.91 8.48 -11.59
C VAL A 63 -7.41 8.53 -11.34
N GLY A 64 -7.80 9.09 -10.21
CA GLY A 64 -9.20 9.33 -9.89
C GLY A 64 -9.38 10.33 -8.77
N ALA A 65 -10.60 10.82 -8.64
CA ALA A 65 -11.07 11.69 -7.56
C ALA A 65 -12.58 11.46 -7.34
N SER A 66 -13.18 12.15 -6.38
CA SER A 66 -14.62 12.09 -6.10
C SER A 66 -15.12 10.66 -5.88
N PRO A 67 -14.69 9.96 -4.81
CA PRO A 67 -15.21 8.65 -4.48
C PRO A 67 -16.72 8.73 -4.18
N ALA A 68 -17.47 7.67 -4.49
CA ALA A 68 -18.86 7.58 -4.11
C ALA A 68 -19.04 7.42 -2.59
N ALA A 69 -18.06 6.81 -1.92
CA ALA A 69 -18.01 6.73 -0.47
C ALA A 69 -16.56 6.64 0.03
N VAL A 70 -16.35 6.98 1.30
CA VAL A 70 -15.09 6.79 2.02
C VAL A 70 -15.33 6.00 3.29
N VAL A 71 -14.58 4.92 3.48
CA VAL A 71 -14.57 4.08 4.68
C VAL A 71 -13.36 4.45 5.51
N LYS A 72 -13.58 4.81 6.78
CA LYS A 72 -12.55 5.05 7.79
C LYS A 72 -12.74 4.07 8.94
N VAL A 73 -11.67 3.44 9.40
CA VAL A 73 -11.71 2.48 10.52
C VAL A 73 -10.69 2.88 11.57
N ARG A 74 -11.08 2.87 12.85
CA ARG A 74 -10.22 3.08 14.03
C ARG A 74 -10.51 2.00 15.06
N GLY A 75 -9.56 1.11 15.30
CA GLY A 75 -9.80 -0.10 16.08
C GLY A 75 -11.00 -0.86 15.53
N ARG A 76 -12.00 -1.06 16.35
CA ARG A 76 -13.24 -1.75 15.94
C ARG A 76 -14.36 -0.81 15.49
N ARG A 77 -14.20 0.50 15.62
CA ARG A 77 -15.18 1.47 15.15
C ARG A 77 -14.92 1.86 13.70
N PHE A 78 -15.98 2.07 12.94
CA PHE A 78 -15.90 2.51 11.57
C PHE A 78 -16.88 3.64 11.26
N GLU A 79 -16.56 4.38 10.24
CA GLU A 79 -17.38 5.41 9.63
C GLU A 79 -17.33 5.26 8.11
N VAL A 80 -18.49 5.30 7.46
CA VAL A 80 -18.62 5.35 6.00
C VAL A 80 -19.36 6.63 5.66
N GLN A 81 -18.67 7.54 5.00
CA GLN A 81 -19.25 8.76 4.44
C GLN A 81 -19.64 8.48 2.99
N VAL A 82 -20.89 8.70 2.63
CA VAL A 82 -21.41 8.55 1.25
C VAL A 82 -21.55 9.94 0.66
N PHE A 83 -21.03 10.16 -0.53
CA PHE A 83 -21.11 11.43 -1.25
C PHE A 83 -22.23 11.41 -2.28
N ASP A 84 -22.54 12.54 -2.84
CA ASP A 84 -23.77 12.94 -3.52
C ASP A 84 -24.38 11.97 -4.56
N GLY A 85 -25.72 12.05 -4.67
CA GLY A 85 -26.53 11.43 -5.73
C GLY A 85 -26.86 9.95 -5.51
N ALA A 86 -26.30 9.31 -4.51
CA ALA A 86 -26.33 7.85 -4.34
C ALA A 86 -27.33 7.41 -3.25
N GLY A 87 -28.56 7.93 -3.24
CA GLY A 87 -29.57 7.50 -2.25
C GLY A 87 -29.70 5.98 -2.14
N GLY A 88 -29.55 5.24 -3.24
CA GLY A 88 -29.52 3.78 -3.24
C GLY A 88 -28.22 3.18 -2.69
N LEU A 89 -27.08 3.88 -2.76
CA LEU A 89 -25.79 3.37 -2.29
C LEU A 89 -25.73 3.28 -0.76
N ILE A 90 -26.27 4.26 -0.04
CA ILE A 90 -26.29 4.23 1.43
C ILE A 90 -27.09 3.04 1.95
N GLU A 91 -28.23 2.73 1.33
CA GLU A 91 -29.05 1.57 1.71
C GLU A 91 -28.36 0.25 1.35
N LEU A 92 -27.69 0.17 0.20
CA LEU A 92 -26.92 -0.99 -0.20
C LEU A 92 -25.76 -1.23 0.78
N LEU A 93 -24.97 -0.20 1.09
CA LEU A 93 -23.85 -0.31 2.02
C LEU A 93 -24.34 -0.67 3.43
N ARG A 94 -25.41 -0.04 3.91
CA ARG A 94 -26.02 -0.35 5.21
C ARG A 94 -26.41 -1.83 5.30
N ARG A 95 -27.09 -2.36 4.29
CA ARG A 95 -27.50 -3.78 4.21
C ARG A 95 -26.27 -4.70 4.21
N ARG A 96 -25.24 -4.38 3.42
CA ARG A 96 -24.02 -5.21 3.31
C ARG A 96 -23.20 -5.21 4.61
N LEU A 97 -23.04 -4.05 5.24
CA LEU A 97 -22.28 -3.88 6.49
C LEU A 97 -22.88 -4.65 7.67
N LEU A 98 -24.18 -4.92 7.68
CA LEU A 98 -24.82 -5.75 8.71
C LEU A 98 -24.25 -7.16 8.82
N ALA A 99 -23.59 -7.68 7.75
CA ALA A 99 -22.94 -8.98 7.78
C ALA A 99 -21.66 -8.99 8.66
N SER A 100 -21.01 -7.85 8.81
CA SER A 100 -19.72 -7.71 9.51
C SER A 100 -19.74 -6.76 10.71
N ALA A 101 -20.80 -5.97 10.86
CA ALA A 101 -20.85 -4.91 11.87
C ALA A 101 -22.22 -4.76 12.53
N VAL A 102 -22.22 -4.09 13.69
CA VAL A 102 -23.39 -3.50 14.32
C VAL A 102 -23.38 -2.02 13.92
N ILE A 103 -24.48 -1.56 13.29
CA ILE A 103 -24.61 -0.20 12.80
C ILE A 103 -25.31 0.64 13.87
N ASP A 104 -24.77 1.83 14.14
CA ASP A 104 -25.41 2.84 14.98
C ASP A 104 -26.74 3.28 14.32
N GLY A 105 -27.61 3.94 15.07
CA GLY A 105 -28.94 4.38 14.59
C GLY A 105 -28.92 5.18 13.28
N PRO A 106 -30.07 5.59 12.76
CA PRO A 106 -30.18 6.29 11.50
C PRO A 106 -29.39 7.61 11.53
N GLY A 107 -28.33 7.71 10.75
CA GLY A 107 -27.55 8.92 10.48
C GLY A 107 -27.73 9.36 9.03
N GLY A 108 -27.71 10.67 8.74
CA GLY A 108 -27.94 11.23 7.40
C GLY A 108 -27.16 10.58 6.26
N TYR A 109 -26.13 11.24 5.74
CA TYR A 109 -25.27 10.71 4.65
C TYR A 109 -24.12 9.81 5.14
N GLY A 110 -24.11 9.41 6.43
CA GLY A 110 -23.08 8.57 7.04
C GLY A 110 -23.64 7.28 7.62
N ILE A 111 -22.78 6.25 7.66
CA ILE A 111 -23.02 4.99 8.38
C ILE A 111 -21.87 4.84 9.36
N SER A 112 -22.18 4.74 10.65
CA SER A 112 -21.18 4.44 11.68
C SER A 112 -21.58 3.19 12.44
N GLY A 113 -20.61 2.58 13.12
CA GLY A 113 -20.87 1.39 13.88
C GLY A 113 -19.59 0.73 14.42
N GLU A 114 -19.77 -0.51 14.85
CA GLU A 114 -18.70 -1.31 15.42
C GLU A 114 -18.63 -2.67 14.73
N ILE A 115 -17.41 -3.12 14.39
CA ILE A 115 -17.14 -4.44 13.82
C ILE A 115 -17.54 -5.51 14.85
N ARG A 116 -18.28 -6.55 14.42
CA ARG A 116 -18.72 -7.64 15.30
C ARG A 116 -17.52 -8.37 15.92
N PRO A 117 -17.61 -8.88 17.16
CA PRO A 117 -16.49 -9.52 17.84
C PRO A 117 -15.85 -10.69 17.05
N GLU A 118 -16.66 -11.43 16.28
CA GLU A 118 -16.23 -12.56 15.45
C GLU A 118 -15.69 -12.15 14.07
N ARG A 119 -15.75 -10.87 13.72
CA ARG A 119 -15.30 -10.29 12.45
C ARG A 119 -14.11 -9.37 12.67
N ASP A 120 -13.39 -9.07 11.60
CA ASP A 120 -12.27 -8.14 11.61
C ASP A 120 -12.44 -7.03 10.55
N LEU A 121 -11.44 -6.15 10.45
CA LEU A 121 -11.41 -5.06 9.48
C LEU A 121 -11.56 -5.57 8.04
N PHE A 122 -10.93 -6.70 7.68
CA PHE A 122 -11.01 -7.22 6.31
C PHE A 122 -12.42 -7.70 5.95
N ASP A 123 -13.17 -8.23 6.92
CA ASP A 123 -14.59 -8.57 6.74
C ASP A 123 -15.44 -7.31 6.54
N LEU A 124 -15.13 -6.22 7.26
CA LEU A 124 -15.78 -4.92 7.06
C LEU A 124 -15.49 -4.37 5.66
N LEU A 125 -14.23 -4.35 5.24
CA LEU A 125 -13.84 -3.87 3.91
C LEU A 125 -14.48 -4.69 2.80
N ARG A 126 -14.55 -6.03 2.94
CA ARG A 126 -15.28 -6.92 2.02
C ARG A 126 -16.76 -6.57 1.91
N SER A 127 -17.36 -6.15 3.03
CA SER A 127 -18.77 -5.72 3.06
C SER A 127 -18.95 -4.35 2.40
N ALA A 128 -18.00 -3.45 2.53
CA ALA A 128 -18.10 -2.09 2.01
C ALA A 128 -17.67 -1.99 0.54
N ILE A 129 -16.59 -2.66 0.14
CA ILE A 129 -15.98 -2.54 -1.18
C ILE A 129 -16.57 -3.61 -2.11
N PRO A 130 -17.21 -3.25 -3.24
CA PRO A 130 -17.67 -4.21 -4.22
C PRO A 130 -16.46 -4.83 -4.93
N ALA A 131 -16.32 -6.14 -4.82
CA ALA A 131 -15.32 -6.92 -5.54
C ALA A 131 -16.01 -8.08 -6.26
N GLY A 132 -15.82 -8.16 -7.57
CA GLY A 132 -16.29 -9.27 -8.41
C GLY A 132 -15.30 -10.43 -8.44
N THR A 133 -15.60 -11.41 -9.27
CA THR A 133 -14.75 -12.59 -9.54
C THR A 133 -14.53 -12.77 -11.04
N GLY A 134 -14.40 -11.67 -11.78
CA GLY A 134 -14.18 -11.68 -13.22
C GLY A 134 -12.73 -11.99 -13.60
N PRO A 135 -12.47 -12.39 -14.87
CA PRO A 135 -11.11 -12.49 -15.38
C PRO A 135 -10.49 -11.11 -15.50
N SER A 136 -9.18 -11.01 -15.28
CA SER A 136 -8.40 -9.81 -15.46
C SER A 136 -8.55 -9.25 -16.88
N LYS A 137 -8.89 -7.97 -17.01
CA LYS A 137 -9.08 -7.30 -18.32
C LYS A 137 -7.77 -7.10 -19.10
N PHE A 138 -6.65 -7.07 -18.40
CA PHE A 138 -5.34 -6.78 -18.99
C PHE A 138 -4.35 -7.95 -18.86
N GLY A 139 -4.81 -9.14 -18.43
CA GLY A 139 -3.95 -10.29 -18.15
C GLY A 139 -3.05 -10.10 -16.92
N ARG A 140 -3.34 -9.09 -16.10
CA ARG A 140 -2.69 -8.79 -14.82
C ARG A 140 -3.58 -7.88 -13.99
N GLN A 141 -3.21 -7.67 -12.70
CA GLN A 141 -3.93 -6.76 -11.82
C GLN A 141 -3.98 -5.32 -12.38
N ALA A 142 -5.14 -4.70 -12.27
CA ALA A 142 -5.37 -3.29 -12.59
C ALA A 142 -6.50 -2.74 -11.71
N PHE A 143 -6.46 -1.46 -11.38
CA PHE A 143 -7.55 -0.80 -10.69
C PHE A 143 -8.62 -0.38 -11.69
N LEU A 144 -9.79 -0.98 -11.61
CA LEU A 144 -10.91 -0.76 -12.52
C LEU A 144 -12.16 -0.23 -11.79
N GLY A 145 -11.96 0.53 -10.73
CA GLY A 145 -12.94 0.87 -9.73
C GLY A 145 -12.91 -0.10 -8.56
N GLY A 146 -13.58 0.21 -7.46
CA GLY A 146 -13.52 -0.53 -6.20
C GLY A 146 -12.95 0.31 -5.08
N GLY A 147 -12.22 -0.29 -4.15
CA GLY A 147 -11.64 0.41 -3.00
C GLY A 147 -10.14 0.68 -3.17
N ILE A 148 -9.73 1.93 -2.97
CA ILE A 148 -8.32 2.32 -3.02
C ILE A 148 -7.95 3.14 -1.79
N GLY A 149 -6.78 2.88 -1.18
CA GLY A 149 -6.40 3.54 0.06
C GLY A 149 -5.23 2.88 0.77
N TYR A 150 -5.26 2.89 2.11
CA TYR A 150 -4.20 2.30 2.92
C TYR A 150 -4.72 1.48 4.11
N LEU A 151 -3.84 0.60 4.57
CA LEU A 151 -3.89 -0.16 5.82
C LEU A 151 -2.72 0.31 6.69
N ALA A 152 -2.95 0.85 7.88
CA ALA A 152 -1.90 1.22 8.82
C ALA A 152 -1.27 -0.03 9.46
N TYR A 153 0.01 0.04 9.81
CA TYR A 153 0.71 -1.07 10.49
C TYR A 153 0.03 -1.43 11.81
N ASP A 154 -0.53 -0.45 12.51
CA ASP A 154 -1.10 -0.63 13.85
C ASP A 154 -2.32 -1.55 13.89
N LEU A 155 -2.88 -1.95 12.75
CA LEU A 155 -3.81 -3.09 12.65
C LEU A 155 -3.27 -4.38 13.28
N VAL A 156 -1.95 -4.51 13.45
CA VAL A 156 -1.33 -5.65 14.12
C VAL A 156 -1.73 -5.74 15.60
N ALA A 157 -2.16 -4.66 16.22
CA ALA A 157 -2.55 -4.61 17.63
C ALA A 157 -3.65 -5.63 17.98
N GLU A 158 -4.63 -5.83 17.08
CA GLU A 158 -5.64 -6.88 17.25
C GLU A 158 -5.04 -8.29 17.17
N ARG A 159 -3.98 -8.50 16.37
CA ARG A 159 -3.34 -9.81 16.19
C ARG A 159 -2.50 -10.24 17.39
N ILE A 160 -1.91 -9.28 18.09
CA ILE A 160 -1.11 -9.51 19.28
C ILE A 160 -1.91 -9.30 20.58
N ASP A 161 -3.23 -9.12 20.47
CA ASP A 161 -4.14 -8.89 21.60
C ASP A 161 -3.73 -7.70 22.49
N ARG A 162 -3.27 -6.62 21.85
CA ARG A 162 -2.85 -5.37 22.51
C ARG A 162 -3.54 -4.16 21.86
N PRO A 163 -4.88 -4.09 21.90
CA PRO A 163 -5.61 -3.00 21.26
C PRO A 163 -5.20 -1.66 21.87
N LYS A 164 -4.96 -0.67 21.01
CA LYS A 164 -4.63 0.70 21.39
C LYS A 164 -5.76 1.64 20.98
N ALA A 165 -6.03 2.62 21.81
CA ALA A 165 -6.87 3.74 21.39
C ALA A 165 -6.00 4.69 20.55
N SER A 166 -6.31 4.82 19.27
CA SER A 166 -5.65 5.74 18.35
C SER A 166 -6.63 6.80 17.87
N ASP A 167 -6.15 8.04 17.75
CA ASP A 167 -6.90 9.10 17.08
C ASP A 167 -6.79 9.01 15.55
N LYS A 168 -5.81 8.21 15.05
CA LYS A 168 -5.56 8.03 13.62
C LYS A 168 -6.30 6.80 13.09
N PRO A 169 -6.79 6.85 11.82
CA PRO A 169 -7.41 5.69 11.21
C PRO A 169 -6.40 4.55 10.97
N ASP A 170 -6.82 3.32 11.28
CA ASP A 170 -6.10 2.09 10.92
C ASP A 170 -6.28 1.74 9.45
N ALA A 171 -7.36 2.21 8.82
CA ALA A 171 -7.58 2.08 7.39
C ALA A 171 -8.44 3.24 6.86
N VAL A 172 -8.09 3.71 5.66
CA VAL A 172 -8.92 4.64 4.88
C VAL A 172 -8.99 4.14 3.45
N PHE A 173 -10.22 3.94 2.94
CA PHE A 173 -10.47 3.54 1.56
C PHE A 173 -11.54 4.41 0.92
N GLY A 174 -11.20 5.05 -0.20
CA GLY A 174 -12.19 5.62 -1.12
C GLY A 174 -12.80 4.53 -1.99
N ILE A 175 -14.13 4.52 -2.14
CA ILE A 175 -14.86 3.61 -3.03
C ILE A 175 -15.17 4.37 -4.32
N PHE A 176 -14.60 3.92 -5.43
CA PHE A 176 -14.68 4.58 -6.73
C PHE A 176 -15.46 3.71 -7.72
N ASP A 177 -16.39 4.32 -8.42
CA ASP A 177 -17.14 3.72 -9.54
C ASP A 177 -16.43 3.90 -10.89
N LYS A 178 -15.40 4.76 -10.95
CA LYS A 178 -14.62 5.05 -12.15
C LYS A 178 -13.20 5.43 -11.82
N CYS A 179 -12.28 5.18 -12.77
CA CYS A 179 -10.91 5.71 -12.73
C CYS A 179 -10.31 5.77 -14.13
N PHE A 180 -9.32 6.63 -14.32
CA PHE A 180 -8.53 6.69 -15.55
C PHE A 180 -7.33 5.75 -15.45
N VAL A 181 -7.17 4.90 -16.47
CA VAL A 181 -6.12 3.90 -16.60
C VAL A 181 -5.21 4.28 -17.76
N PHE A 182 -3.98 4.64 -17.45
CA PHE A 182 -2.93 4.93 -18.43
C PHE A 182 -2.12 3.65 -18.66
N ASP A 183 -2.22 3.06 -19.84
CA ASP A 183 -1.42 1.89 -20.24
C ASP A 183 -0.17 2.36 -20.98
N HIS A 184 0.95 2.44 -20.29
CA HIS A 184 2.22 2.91 -20.85
C HIS A 184 2.82 1.95 -21.88
N LEU A 185 2.39 0.68 -21.90
CA LEU A 185 2.84 -0.30 -22.88
C LEU A 185 2.19 -0.03 -24.25
N THR A 186 0.90 0.30 -24.27
CA THR A 186 0.14 0.50 -25.51
C THR A 186 0.02 1.98 -25.89
N GLY A 187 0.37 2.89 -24.97
CA GLY A 187 0.16 4.33 -25.13
C GLY A 187 -1.33 4.73 -25.15
N LYS A 188 -2.19 3.90 -24.55
CA LYS A 188 -3.63 4.15 -24.47
C LYS A 188 -4.03 4.67 -23.10
N VAL A 189 -5.07 5.52 -23.08
CA VAL A 189 -5.76 5.90 -21.86
C VAL A 189 -7.21 5.42 -21.95
N CYS A 190 -7.64 4.69 -20.91
CA CYS A 190 -9.00 4.21 -20.79
C CYS A 190 -9.65 4.79 -19.52
N LEU A 191 -10.93 5.09 -19.59
CA LEU A 191 -11.80 5.27 -18.44
C LEU A 191 -12.39 3.91 -18.09
N ALA A 192 -12.05 3.39 -16.92
CA ALA A 192 -12.69 2.21 -16.33
C ALA A 192 -13.92 2.66 -15.53
N VAL A 193 -15.05 2.02 -15.77
CA VAL A 193 -16.32 2.29 -15.09
C VAL A 193 -16.85 1.00 -14.49
N ALA A 194 -17.08 0.99 -13.18
CA ALA A 194 -17.63 -0.10 -12.40
C ALA A 194 -18.82 0.41 -11.57
N PRO A 195 -20.04 0.42 -12.11
CA PRO A 195 -21.20 0.93 -11.41
C PRO A 195 -21.41 0.25 -10.06
N LEU A 196 -21.63 1.04 -9.01
CA LEU A 196 -21.81 0.53 -7.64
C LEU A 196 -23.23 0.08 -7.35
N LEU A 197 -24.18 0.52 -8.15
CA LEU A 197 -25.60 0.17 -8.01
C LEU A 197 -26.11 -0.56 -9.26
N PRO A 198 -27.01 -1.55 -9.08
CA PRO A 198 -27.72 -2.15 -10.20
C PRO A 198 -28.56 -1.10 -10.96
N GLY A 199 -28.55 -1.18 -12.28
CA GLY A 199 -29.35 -0.31 -13.15
C GLY A 199 -28.69 1.01 -13.53
N LEU A 200 -27.51 1.36 -12.99
CA LEU A 200 -26.70 2.45 -13.51
C LEU A 200 -26.08 2.04 -14.85
N ASP A 201 -26.20 2.93 -15.84
CA ASP A 201 -25.60 2.70 -17.17
C ASP A 201 -24.12 3.13 -17.18
N PRO A 202 -23.17 2.21 -17.41
CA PRO A 202 -21.76 2.57 -17.56
C PRO A 202 -21.48 3.59 -18.66
N GLU A 203 -22.31 3.65 -19.71
CA GLU A 203 -22.16 4.59 -20.83
C GLU A 203 -22.51 6.02 -20.40
N GLU A 204 -23.56 6.18 -19.59
CA GLU A 204 -23.93 7.49 -19.03
C GLU A 204 -22.85 8.01 -18.08
N ILE A 205 -22.32 7.13 -17.19
CA ILE A 205 -21.20 7.50 -16.29
C ILE A 205 -19.96 7.89 -17.09
N ALA A 206 -19.63 7.14 -18.15
CA ALA A 206 -18.48 7.42 -19.00
C ALA A 206 -18.66 8.74 -19.77
N SER A 207 -19.84 9.01 -20.32
CA SER A 207 -20.14 10.26 -21.01
C SER A 207 -19.96 11.46 -20.08
N ALA A 208 -20.59 11.43 -18.91
CA ALA A 208 -20.48 12.51 -17.93
C ALA A 208 -19.02 12.77 -17.49
N ALA A 209 -18.23 11.71 -17.28
CA ALA A 209 -16.81 11.85 -16.94
C ALA A 209 -15.98 12.40 -18.10
N THR A 210 -16.32 12.06 -19.35
CA THR A 210 -15.64 12.55 -20.56
C THR A 210 -15.96 14.03 -20.83
N ASP A 211 -17.23 14.43 -20.66
CA ASP A 211 -17.65 15.82 -20.77
C ASP A 211 -16.94 16.69 -19.73
N HIS A 212 -16.85 16.19 -18.49
CA HIS A 212 -16.12 16.88 -17.42
C HIS A 212 -14.63 17.07 -17.73
N LEU A 213 -13.96 16.10 -18.37
CA LEU A 213 -12.57 16.25 -18.81
C LEU A 213 -12.36 17.46 -19.74
N GLY A 214 -13.35 17.79 -20.57
CA GLY A 214 -13.30 18.93 -21.47
C GLY A 214 -13.21 20.28 -20.76
N ASP A 215 -13.66 20.35 -19.51
CA ASP A 215 -13.67 21.56 -18.70
C ASP A 215 -12.42 21.71 -17.80
N LEU A 216 -11.57 20.66 -17.71
CA LEU A 216 -10.39 20.64 -16.84
C LEU A 216 -9.18 21.33 -17.46
N ASP A 217 -8.42 22.03 -16.61
CA ASP A 217 -7.11 22.56 -16.96
C ASP A 217 -6.02 21.49 -16.77
N LEU A 218 -5.66 20.81 -17.86
CA LEU A 218 -4.70 19.69 -17.88
C LEU A 218 -3.22 20.13 -17.97
N ARG A 219 -2.89 21.37 -17.57
CA ARG A 219 -1.50 21.82 -17.56
C ARG A 219 -0.67 21.06 -16.54
N GLU A 220 0.59 20.82 -16.90
CA GLU A 220 1.53 20.22 -15.95
C GLU A 220 1.75 21.15 -14.74
N PRO A 221 1.67 20.61 -13.49
CA PRO A 221 1.90 21.43 -12.30
C PRO A 221 3.31 22.01 -12.30
N GLN A 222 3.44 23.26 -11.89
CA GLN A 222 4.73 23.96 -11.87
C GLN A 222 5.62 23.41 -10.75
N ALA A 223 6.94 23.56 -10.93
CA ALA A 223 7.89 23.34 -9.85
C ALA A 223 7.63 24.33 -8.70
N GLY A 224 7.77 23.85 -7.47
CA GLY A 224 7.54 24.65 -6.26
C GLY A 224 8.62 24.39 -5.20
N ASP A 225 8.55 25.15 -4.11
CA ASP A 225 9.35 24.94 -2.92
C ASP A 225 8.45 24.61 -1.71
N LEU A 226 8.94 23.73 -0.83
CA LEU A 226 8.24 23.29 0.38
C LEU A 226 8.61 24.10 1.61
N ASP A 227 9.71 24.86 1.56
CA ASP A 227 10.19 25.76 2.60
C ASP A 227 10.30 25.06 3.98
N PRO A 228 11.30 24.17 4.18
CA PRO A 228 11.47 23.46 5.46
C PRO A 228 11.89 24.43 6.57
N LEU A 229 11.05 24.58 7.61
CA LEU A 229 11.24 25.51 8.72
C LEU A 229 12.00 24.89 9.90
N SER A 230 11.72 23.63 10.21
CA SER A 230 12.40 22.90 11.28
C SER A 230 12.44 21.41 11.02
N VAL A 231 13.44 20.75 11.58
CA VAL A 231 13.64 19.30 11.49
C VAL A 231 13.84 18.73 12.88
N GLU A 232 13.03 17.78 13.26
CA GLU A 232 13.13 17.02 14.51
C GLU A 232 13.26 15.53 14.19
N ALA A 233 14.38 14.92 14.53
CA ALA A 233 14.62 13.48 14.33
C ALA A 233 14.63 12.78 15.70
N ASP A 234 14.10 11.54 15.71
CA ASP A 234 14.27 10.68 16.88
C ASP A 234 15.77 10.48 17.15
N PRO A 235 16.23 10.65 18.41
CA PRO A 235 17.65 10.62 18.72
C PRO A 235 18.25 9.21 18.58
N ALA A 236 19.57 9.14 18.33
CA ALA A 236 20.29 7.89 18.14
C ALA A 236 20.26 6.98 19.39
N GLY A 237 20.51 7.55 20.57
CA GLY A 237 20.68 6.78 21.80
C GLY A 237 19.51 5.85 22.16
N PRO A 238 18.25 6.31 22.19
CA PRO A 238 17.09 5.45 22.42
C PRO A 238 16.92 4.37 21.35
N PHE A 239 17.17 4.67 20.08
CA PHE A 239 17.11 3.67 19.01
C PHE A 239 18.20 2.60 19.17
N GLU A 240 19.43 3.00 19.43
CA GLU A 240 20.56 2.08 19.65
C GLU A 240 20.31 1.20 20.90
N GLU A 241 19.66 1.73 21.95
CA GLU A 241 19.27 0.93 23.11
C GLU A 241 18.20 -0.10 22.75
N SER A 242 17.19 0.31 21.96
CA SER A 242 16.19 -0.64 21.45
C SER A 242 16.83 -1.76 20.61
N VAL A 243 17.87 -1.45 19.82
CA VAL A 243 18.65 -2.45 19.08
C VAL A 243 19.34 -3.43 20.03
N ARG A 244 19.97 -2.96 21.13
CA ARG A 244 20.61 -3.84 22.11
C ARG A 244 19.60 -4.78 22.76
N ARG A 245 18.44 -4.27 23.19
CA ARG A 245 17.36 -5.06 23.76
C ARG A 245 16.80 -6.08 22.77
N ALA A 246 16.62 -5.71 21.48
CA ALA A 246 16.22 -6.63 20.43
C ALA A 246 17.21 -7.80 20.26
N LYS A 247 18.51 -7.52 20.35
CA LYS A 247 19.55 -8.57 20.34
C LYS A 247 19.47 -9.51 21.55
N GLU A 248 19.06 -9.04 22.72
CA GLU A 248 18.81 -9.90 23.88
C GLU A 248 17.70 -10.92 23.58
N HIS A 249 16.59 -10.48 22.95
CA HIS A 249 15.52 -11.39 22.51
C HIS A 249 16.00 -12.41 21.47
N ILE A 250 16.88 -12.01 20.54
CA ILE A 250 17.46 -12.92 19.55
C ILE A 250 18.35 -13.96 20.26
N LEU A 251 19.21 -13.54 21.17
CA LEU A 251 20.10 -14.44 21.93
C LEU A 251 19.32 -15.38 22.87
N ALA A 252 18.18 -14.93 23.38
CA ALA A 252 17.26 -15.76 24.17
C ALA A 252 16.49 -16.79 23.32
N GLY A 253 16.54 -16.68 21.97
CA GLY A 253 15.82 -17.57 21.07
C GLY A 253 14.35 -17.20 20.84
N ASP A 254 13.91 -16.01 21.26
CA ASP A 254 12.54 -15.52 21.06
C ASP A 254 12.23 -15.28 19.56
N ILE A 255 13.19 -14.72 18.84
CA ILE A 255 13.10 -14.32 17.43
C ILE A 255 14.43 -14.54 16.70
N PHE A 256 14.39 -14.62 15.39
CA PHE A 256 15.59 -14.59 14.53
C PHE A 256 15.92 -13.17 14.05
N GLN A 257 14.88 -12.36 13.80
CA GLN A 257 14.98 -11.00 13.30
C GLN A 257 13.80 -10.17 13.78
N VAL A 258 14.04 -8.87 13.99
CA VAL A 258 12.99 -7.86 14.22
C VAL A 258 13.36 -6.56 13.50
N VAL A 259 12.37 -5.86 12.94
CA VAL A 259 12.59 -4.55 12.31
C VAL A 259 12.20 -3.44 13.28
N LEU A 260 13.17 -2.61 13.67
CA LEU A 260 12.94 -1.44 14.51
C LEU A 260 13.00 -0.15 13.69
N SER A 261 12.14 0.82 14.00
CA SER A 261 12.01 2.04 13.22
C SER A 261 12.14 3.31 14.04
N ARG A 262 12.45 4.42 13.35
CA ARG A 262 12.54 5.77 13.89
C ARG A 262 12.00 6.80 12.92
N ARG A 263 11.67 7.99 13.42
CA ARG A 263 11.03 9.07 12.67
C ARG A 263 11.90 10.30 12.55
N THR A 264 11.66 11.03 11.48
CA THR A 264 12.02 12.44 11.31
C THR A 264 10.75 13.22 11.00
N ARG A 265 10.53 14.33 11.71
CA ARG A 265 9.44 15.27 11.49
C ARG A 265 10.03 16.56 10.92
N VAL A 266 9.37 17.08 9.89
CA VAL A 266 9.77 18.30 9.21
C VAL A 266 8.58 19.25 9.18
N ARG A 267 8.70 20.46 9.72
CA ARG A 267 7.70 21.50 9.51
C ARG A 267 7.97 22.25 8.24
N LEU A 268 6.93 22.47 7.45
CA LEU A 268 6.98 23.10 6.14
C LEU A 268 6.22 24.43 6.18
N GLY A 269 6.82 25.47 5.59
CA GLY A 269 6.14 26.76 5.40
C GLY A 269 5.13 26.72 4.25
N ARG A 270 5.33 25.80 3.30
CA ARG A 270 4.48 25.60 2.11
C ARG A 270 4.26 24.13 1.83
N PRO A 271 3.40 23.45 2.62
CA PRO A 271 3.11 22.04 2.38
C PRO A 271 2.32 21.89 1.08
N ASP A 272 2.90 21.22 0.09
CA ASP A 272 2.24 20.85 -1.16
C ASP A 272 2.58 19.41 -1.55
N PRO A 273 1.59 18.48 -1.49
CA PRO A 273 1.80 17.09 -1.83
C PRO A 273 2.24 16.87 -3.28
N VAL A 274 1.82 17.72 -4.23
CA VAL A 274 2.21 17.61 -5.64
C VAL A 274 3.67 17.97 -5.86
N VAL A 275 4.13 19.04 -5.21
CA VAL A 275 5.55 19.43 -5.24
C VAL A 275 6.43 18.34 -4.64
N LEU A 276 6.01 17.79 -3.50
CA LEU A 276 6.71 16.67 -2.85
C LEU A 276 6.74 15.43 -3.76
N TYR A 277 5.59 15.07 -4.36
CA TYR A 277 5.48 13.93 -5.26
C TYR A 277 6.42 14.04 -6.45
N ARG A 278 6.44 15.20 -7.15
CA ARG A 278 7.35 15.43 -8.28
C ARG A 278 8.81 15.23 -7.88
N ARG A 279 9.24 15.86 -6.79
CA ARG A 279 10.61 15.73 -6.28
C ARG A 279 10.95 14.28 -5.91
N LEU A 280 10.06 13.59 -5.21
CA LEU A 280 10.29 12.20 -4.81
C LEU A 280 10.35 11.27 -6.02
N ARG A 281 9.48 11.46 -7.01
CA ARG A 281 9.45 10.69 -8.27
C ARG A 281 10.76 10.83 -9.05
N GLU A 282 11.37 12.02 -9.07
CA GLU A 282 12.66 12.28 -9.72
C GLU A 282 13.83 11.67 -8.95
N ILE A 283 13.83 11.79 -7.61
CA ILE A 283 14.92 11.33 -6.74
C ILE A 283 14.93 9.82 -6.59
N ASN A 284 13.75 9.20 -6.48
CA ASN A 284 13.57 7.78 -6.14
C ASN A 284 12.51 7.11 -7.02
N PRO A 285 12.75 6.96 -8.35
CA PRO A 285 11.82 6.21 -9.21
C PRO A 285 11.66 4.77 -8.69
N SER A 286 10.41 4.33 -8.51
CA SER A 286 10.07 3.06 -7.87
C SER A 286 8.89 2.39 -8.57
N PRO A 287 8.72 1.05 -8.44
CA PRO A 287 7.58 0.34 -9.02
C PRO A 287 6.22 0.78 -8.47
N TYR A 288 6.19 1.32 -7.26
CA TYR A 288 4.98 1.86 -6.65
C TYR A 288 5.24 3.31 -6.22
N THR A 289 4.88 4.26 -7.08
CA THR A 289 4.91 5.69 -6.76
C THR A 289 3.48 6.18 -6.61
N TYR A 290 3.18 6.89 -5.53
CA TYR A 290 1.82 7.27 -5.22
C TYR A 290 1.70 8.62 -4.53
N ILE A 291 0.54 9.26 -4.75
CA ILE A 291 0.06 10.41 -4.02
C ILE A 291 -1.44 10.25 -3.75
N PHE A 292 -1.82 10.46 -2.51
CA PHE A 292 -3.21 10.45 -2.03
C PHE A 292 -3.46 11.68 -1.17
N GLU A 293 -4.64 12.27 -1.31
CA GLU A 293 -5.13 13.30 -0.39
C GLU A 293 -6.44 12.80 0.27
N PHE A 294 -6.39 12.54 1.58
CA PHE A 294 -7.52 11.96 2.34
C PHE A 294 -8.35 13.01 3.09
N GLY A 295 -8.19 14.28 2.75
CA GLY A 295 -8.87 15.42 3.35
C GLY A 295 -8.07 16.03 4.51
N ASP A 296 -7.84 15.29 5.58
CA ASP A 296 -7.09 15.72 6.77
C ASP A 296 -5.57 15.42 6.68
N HIS A 297 -5.17 14.52 5.82
CA HIS A 297 -3.77 14.20 5.56
C HIS A 297 -3.54 13.77 4.12
N SER A 298 -2.27 13.82 3.71
CA SER A 298 -1.83 13.32 2.41
C SER A 298 -0.72 12.29 2.59
N LEU A 299 -0.67 11.32 1.69
CA LEU A 299 0.35 10.28 1.66
C LEU A 299 1.08 10.34 0.31
N VAL A 300 2.39 10.58 0.35
CA VAL A 300 3.26 10.61 -0.82
C VAL A 300 4.36 9.57 -0.65
N GLY A 301 4.53 8.69 -1.61
CA GLY A 301 5.52 7.63 -1.46
C GLY A 301 6.06 7.09 -2.78
N ALA A 302 7.21 6.38 -2.66
CA ALA A 302 7.90 5.70 -3.74
C ALA A 302 8.45 4.36 -3.22
N SER A 303 7.55 3.39 -3.04
CA SER A 303 7.87 2.08 -2.46
C SER A 303 8.49 1.14 -3.50
N PRO A 304 9.59 0.47 -3.15
CA PRO A 304 10.18 -0.53 -4.02
C PRO A 304 9.54 -1.92 -3.88
N GLU A 305 8.71 -2.15 -2.85
CA GLU A 305 8.36 -3.49 -2.41
C GLU A 305 6.87 -3.77 -2.46
N THR A 306 6.50 -4.89 -3.08
CA THR A 306 5.14 -5.43 -3.11
C THR A 306 4.80 -6.07 -1.77
N LEU A 307 3.70 -5.65 -1.13
CA LEU A 307 3.11 -6.39 -0.02
C LEU A 307 2.49 -7.69 -0.54
N PHE A 308 1.53 -7.57 -1.44
CA PHE A 308 0.98 -8.68 -2.22
C PHE A 308 0.26 -8.14 -3.46
N SER A 309 0.14 -8.99 -4.47
CA SER A 309 -0.76 -8.78 -5.59
C SER A 309 -1.62 -10.02 -5.85
N LEU A 310 -2.81 -9.81 -6.42
CA LEU A 310 -3.74 -10.85 -6.79
C LEU A 310 -4.29 -10.57 -8.19
N SER A 311 -4.14 -11.53 -9.09
CA SER A 311 -4.76 -11.51 -10.42
C SER A 311 -5.12 -12.94 -10.84
N ASP A 312 -6.29 -13.13 -11.45
CA ASP A 312 -6.75 -14.43 -11.92
C ASP A 312 -6.63 -15.56 -10.87
N ARG A 313 -6.94 -15.20 -9.60
CA ARG A 313 -6.83 -16.06 -8.42
C ARG A 313 -5.41 -16.50 -8.04
N VAL A 314 -4.37 -15.90 -8.62
CA VAL A 314 -2.97 -16.12 -8.24
C VAL A 314 -2.52 -15.01 -7.33
N VAL A 315 -2.26 -15.35 -6.07
CA VAL A 315 -1.66 -14.43 -5.08
C VAL A 315 -0.14 -14.50 -5.20
N THR A 316 0.50 -13.34 -5.19
CA THR A 316 1.95 -13.20 -5.34
C THR A 316 2.49 -12.27 -4.26
N THR A 317 3.65 -12.59 -3.70
CA THR A 317 4.47 -11.69 -2.89
C THR A 317 5.93 -11.77 -3.36
N ASN A 318 6.65 -10.66 -3.19
CA ASN A 318 8.02 -10.54 -3.68
C ASN A 318 8.95 -10.12 -2.51
N PRO A 319 9.38 -11.05 -1.65
CA PRO A 319 10.36 -10.75 -0.61
C PRO A 319 11.64 -10.19 -1.21
N ILE A 320 12.08 -9.05 -0.69
CA ILE A 320 13.31 -8.36 -1.08
C ILE A 320 14.25 -8.34 0.13
N ALA A 321 15.51 -8.75 -0.09
CA ALA A 321 16.61 -8.62 0.86
C ALA A 321 17.89 -8.27 0.13
N GLY A 322 18.97 -8.06 0.88
CA GLY A 322 20.23 -7.66 0.30
C GLY A 322 20.19 -6.32 -0.39
N THR A 323 21.23 -5.54 -0.21
CA THR A 323 21.35 -4.25 -0.90
C THR A 323 22.81 -3.98 -1.21
N CYS A 324 23.13 -3.79 -2.48
CA CYS A 324 24.42 -3.25 -2.87
C CYS A 324 24.26 -2.03 -3.80
N PRO A 325 25.24 -1.11 -3.82
CA PRO A 325 25.19 0.04 -4.71
C PRO A 325 25.27 -0.37 -6.18
N ARG A 326 24.94 0.55 -7.07
CA ARG A 326 25.24 0.43 -8.50
C ARG A 326 26.72 0.70 -8.74
N GLY A 327 27.30 -0.02 -9.70
CA GLY A 327 28.62 0.26 -10.23
C GLY A 327 28.62 1.36 -11.29
N GLY A 328 29.79 1.85 -11.65
CA GLY A 328 29.98 2.81 -12.75
C GLY A 328 29.90 2.16 -14.14
N SER A 329 29.93 0.83 -14.23
CA SER A 329 29.80 0.04 -15.47
C SER A 329 28.94 -1.20 -15.22
N ARG A 330 28.57 -1.88 -16.31
CA ARG A 330 27.82 -3.14 -16.23
C ARG A 330 28.64 -4.25 -15.58
N GLU A 331 29.93 -4.31 -15.88
CA GLU A 331 30.87 -5.29 -15.31
C GLU A 331 31.01 -5.09 -13.79
N GLU A 332 31.07 -3.84 -13.33
CA GLU A 332 31.10 -3.51 -11.90
C GLU A 332 29.79 -3.84 -11.22
N ASP A 333 28.64 -3.57 -11.87
CA ASP A 333 27.31 -4.00 -11.38
C ASP A 333 27.26 -5.52 -11.21
N ASP A 334 27.73 -6.29 -12.18
CA ASP A 334 27.76 -7.75 -12.15
C ASP A 334 28.66 -8.27 -11.02
N LEU A 335 29.80 -7.63 -10.79
CA LEU A 335 30.70 -7.97 -9.69
C LEU A 335 30.10 -7.69 -8.31
N LEU A 336 29.46 -6.54 -8.14
CA LEU A 336 28.79 -6.18 -6.88
C LEU A 336 27.63 -7.12 -6.60
N ALA A 337 26.84 -7.45 -7.62
CA ALA A 337 25.75 -8.43 -7.52
C ALA A 337 26.25 -9.82 -7.12
N ALA A 338 27.35 -10.29 -7.74
CA ALA A 338 27.95 -11.58 -7.41
C ALA A 338 28.42 -11.62 -5.95
N LYS A 339 29.09 -10.58 -5.46
CA LYS A 339 29.50 -10.47 -4.05
C LYS A 339 28.32 -10.50 -3.10
N MET A 340 27.23 -9.79 -3.41
CA MET A 340 26.01 -9.80 -2.61
C MET A 340 25.38 -11.21 -2.57
N LEU A 341 25.37 -11.94 -3.70
CA LEU A 341 24.85 -13.31 -3.77
C LEU A 341 25.76 -14.34 -3.09
N GLU A 342 27.04 -14.07 -2.91
CA GLU A 342 28.01 -14.92 -2.21
C GLU A 342 28.00 -14.67 -0.68
N ASP A 343 27.47 -13.53 -0.23
CA ASP A 343 27.38 -13.19 1.19
C ASP A 343 26.42 -14.13 1.92
N GLU A 344 26.94 -14.95 2.84
CA GLU A 344 26.17 -15.95 3.57
C GLU A 344 25.07 -15.31 4.45
N LYS A 345 25.32 -14.11 4.99
CA LYS A 345 24.37 -13.39 5.83
C LYS A 345 23.17 -12.91 4.98
N GLU A 346 23.45 -12.23 3.87
CA GLU A 346 22.42 -11.73 2.96
C GLU A 346 21.56 -12.88 2.41
N ARG A 347 22.19 -14.02 2.08
CA ARG A 347 21.49 -15.22 1.63
C ARG A 347 20.60 -15.83 2.72
N ALA A 348 21.10 -15.95 3.94
CA ALA A 348 20.35 -16.52 5.06
C ALA A 348 19.13 -15.65 5.42
N GLU A 349 19.30 -14.33 5.45
CA GLU A 349 18.21 -13.38 5.64
C GLU A 349 17.16 -13.51 4.53
N HIS A 350 17.60 -13.56 3.27
CA HIS A 350 16.69 -13.70 2.14
C HIS A 350 15.90 -15.01 2.19
N VAL A 351 16.53 -16.15 2.47
CA VAL A 351 15.86 -17.45 2.63
C VAL A 351 14.80 -17.39 3.73
N MET A 352 15.11 -16.77 4.86
CA MET A 352 14.16 -16.60 5.97
C MET A 352 12.94 -15.78 5.54
N LEU A 353 13.12 -14.67 4.82
CA LEU A 353 12.02 -13.85 4.32
C LEU A 353 11.19 -14.57 3.25
N VAL A 354 11.83 -15.35 2.37
CA VAL A 354 11.13 -16.21 1.41
C VAL A 354 10.27 -17.27 2.12
N ASP A 355 10.78 -17.90 3.17
CA ASP A 355 10.03 -18.91 3.92
C ASP A 355 8.84 -18.27 4.65
N LEU A 356 9.01 -17.07 5.19
CA LEU A 356 7.94 -16.29 5.79
C LEU A 356 6.85 -15.95 4.74
N GLY A 357 7.23 -15.47 3.56
CA GLY A 357 6.30 -15.21 2.44
C GLY A 357 5.59 -16.48 1.96
N ARG A 358 6.29 -17.63 1.92
CA ARG A 358 5.69 -18.94 1.62
C ARG A 358 4.62 -19.34 2.65
N ASN A 359 4.87 -19.13 3.92
CA ASN A 359 3.91 -19.40 4.99
C ASN A 359 2.67 -18.51 4.86
N ASP A 360 2.85 -17.23 4.59
CA ASP A 360 1.76 -16.28 4.42
C ASP A 360 0.87 -16.68 3.23
N VAL A 361 1.47 -16.88 2.04
CA VAL A 361 0.76 -17.29 0.82
C VAL A 361 0.10 -18.65 0.99
N ARG A 362 0.75 -19.60 1.68
CA ARG A 362 0.21 -20.94 1.95
C ARG A 362 -1.10 -20.90 2.72
N SER A 363 -1.26 -19.96 3.63
CA SER A 363 -2.43 -19.88 4.50
C SER A 363 -3.74 -19.65 3.74
N VAL A 364 -3.69 -19.13 2.51
CA VAL A 364 -4.86 -18.84 1.64
C VAL A 364 -4.86 -19.61 0.32
N SER A 365 -3.84 -20.40 0.05
CA SER A 365 -3.67 -21.07 -1.23
C SER A 365 -4.12 -22.53 -1.21
N LYS A 366 -4.44 -23.08 -2.38
CA LYS A 366 -4.69 -24.51 -2.58
C LYS A 366 -3.44 -25.31 -2.23
N ALA A 367 -3.62 -26.47 -1.59
CA ALA A 367 -2.51 -27.37 -1.30
C ALA A 367 -1.76 -27.75 -2.59
N GLY A 368 -0.43 -27.71 -2.56
CA GLY A 368 0.44 -28.04 -3.69
C GLY A 368 0.54 -26.96 -4.77
N SER A 369 -0.12 -25.80 -4.63
CA SER A 369 -0.07 -24.70 -5.62
C SER A 369 1.05 -23.68 -5.38
N ILE A 370 1.75 -23.77 -4.25
CA ILE A 370 2.82 -22.82 -3.92
C ILE A 370 4.03 -23.05 -4.83
N LYS A 371 4.49 -21.98 -5.44
CA LYS A 371 5.70 -21.93 -6.26
C LYS A 371 6.63 -20.85 -5.78
N VAL A 372 7.91 -21.15 -5.77
CA VAL A 372 8.99 -20.17 -5.59
C VAL A 372 9.65 -20.02 -6.95
N GLU A 373 9.55 -18.84 -7.53
CA GLU A 373 10.06 -18.51 -8.87
C GLU A 373 11.12 -17.41 -8.72
N ASP A 374 12.01 -17.29 -9.71
CA ASP A 374 13.06 -16.28 -9.73
C ASP A 374 13.88 -16.22 -8.42
N PHE A 375 14.20 -17.40 -7.86
CA PHE A 375 14.84 -17.49 -6.55
C PHE A 375 16.20 -16.77 -6.53
N MET A 376 16.33 -15.76 -5.65
CA MET A 376 17.51 -14.91 -5.53
C MET A 376 17.87 -14.14 -6.81
N ALA A 377 16.88 -13.71 -7.59
CA ALA A 377 17.13 -12.87 -8.75
C ALA A 377 17.66 -11.49 -8.33
N VAL A 378 18.66 -10.97 -9.07
CA VAL A 378 19.18 -9.62 -8.83
C VAL A 378 18.36 -8.60 -9.60
N LEU A 379 17.71 -7.71 -8.87
CA LEU A 379 17.01 -6.55 -9.43
C LEU A 379 17.90 -5.32 -9.37
N ARG A 380 18.01 -4.63 -10.51
CA ARG A 380 18.81 -3.41 -10.65
C ARG A 380 17.93 -2.20 -10.75
N TYR A 381 17.91 -1.40 -9.68
CA TYR A 381 17.26 -0.10 -9.65
C TYR A 381 18.22 1.02 -10.05
N SER A 382 17.77 2.27 -10.03
CA SER A 382 18.58 3.42 -10.44
C SER A 382 19.86 3.61 -9.62
N HIS A 383 19.80 3.33 -8.30
CA HIS A 383 20.89 3.62 -7.36
C HIS A 383 21.39 2.39 -6.59
N VAL A 384 20.61 1.31 -6.56
CA VAL A 384 20.90 0.09 -5.79
C VAL A 384 20.53 -1.15 -6.58
N GLN A 385 21.06 -2.29 -6.14
CA GLN A 385 20.66 -3.63 -6.56
C GLN A 385 20.16 -4.39 -5.34
N HIS A 386 19.13 -5.23 -5.52
CA HIS A 386 18.55 -6.08 -4.47
C HIS A 386 18.43 -7.52 -4.91
N ILE A 387 18.36 -8.42 -3.94
CA ILE A 387 17.96 -9.82 -4.16
C ILE A 387 16.44 -9.90 -3.98
N GLU A 388 15.76 -10.44 -4.97
CA GLU A 388 14.31 -10.69 -4.92
C GLU A 388 14.00 -12.15 -5.24
N THR A 389 12.89 -12.63 -4.67
CA THR A 389 12.29 -13.93 -5.01
C THR A 389 10.79 -13.75 -5.17
N THR A 390 10.20 -14.42 -6.15
CA THR A 390 8.75 -14.43 -6.35
C THR A 390 8.15 -15.67 -5.70
N VAL A 391 7.18 -15.46 -4.79
CA VAL A 391 6.38 -16.53 -4.18
C VAL A 391 4.95 -16.40 -4.66
N ARG A 392 4.42 -17.47 -5.27
CA ARG A 392 3.05 -17.52 -5.81
C ARG A 392 2.26 -18.69 -5.27
N GLY A 393 0.93 -18.48 -5.20
CA GLY A 393 -0.01 -19.54 -4.86
C GLY A 393 -1.38 -19.29 -5.50
N THR A 394 -2.10 -20.34 -5.85
CA THR A 394 -3.47 -20.21 -6.33
C THR A 394 -4.42 -20.18 -5.14
N LEU A 395 -5.24 -19.13 -5.01
CA LEU A 395 -6.24 -19.05 -3.94
C LEU A 395 -7.12 -20.28 -3.89
N ARG A 396 -7.35 -20.82 -2.68
CA ARG A 396 -8.33 -21.89 -2.47
C ARG A 396 -9.75 -21.37 -2.69
N GLU A 397 -10.67 -22.27 -2.94
CA GLU A 397 -12.10 -21.93 -3.04
C GLU A 397 -12.60 -21.26 -1.75
N GLY A 398 -13.48 -20.28 -1.90
CA GLY A 398 -14.01 -19.47 -0.81
C GLY A 398 -13.09 -18.37 -0.30
N CYS A 399 -11.83 -18.28 -0.74
CA CYS A 399 -10.94 -17.16 -0.46
C CYS A 399 -10.95 -16.12 -1.58
N ASP A 400 -10.81 -14.85 -1.19
CA ASP A 400 -10.76 -13.67 -2.07
C ASP A 400 -9.55 -12.76 -1.77
N SER A 401 -9.54 -11.55 -2.34
CA SER A 401 -8.46 -10.58 -2.15
C SER A 401 -8.35 -10.07 -0.70
N PHE A 402 -9.46 -10.01 0.04
CA PHE A 402 -9.44 -9.60 1.45
C PHE A 402 -8.84 -10.69 2.35
N ASP A 403 -9.06 -11.97 2.02
CA ASP A 403 -8.41 -13.08 2.72
C ASP A 403 -6.90 -13.10 2.43
N ALA A 404 -6.48 -12.79 1.20
CA ALA A 404 -5.06 -12.66 0.85
C ALA A 404 -4.41 -11.51 1.64
N ALA A 405 -5.05 -10.35 1.70
CA ALA A 405 -4.59 -9.22 2.51
C ALA A 405 -4.47 -9.59 3.99
N ARG A 406 -5.51 -10.20 4.58
CA ARG A 406 -5.52 -10.67 5.97
C ARG A 406 -4.36 -11.64 6.27
N ALA A 407 -4.04 -12.52 5.36
CA ALA A 407 -3.02 -13.54 5.55
C ALA A 407 -1.61 -12.97 5.52
N ILE A 408 -1.34 -12.07 4.57
CA ILE A 408 0.00 -11.57 4.29
C ILE A 408 0.36 -10.37 5.17
N PHE A 409 -0.62 -9.50 5.49
CA PHE A 409 -0.40 -8.31 6.32
C PHE A 409 -0.04 -8.65 7.78
N PRO A 410 0.93 -7.92 8.39
CA PRO A 410 1.88 -7.03 7.76
C PRO A 410 3.00 -7.80 7.06
N ALA A 411 3.80 -7.10 6.25
CA ALA A 411 4.97 -7.70 5.60
C ALA A 411 5.98 -8.22 6.62
N GLY A 412 6.58 -9.37 6.33
CA GLY A 412 7.66 -9.94 7.13
C GLY A 412 8.90 -9.05 7.19
N THR A 413 9.21 -8.39 6.09
CA THR A 413 10.31 -7.43 5.93
C THR A 413 10.18 -6.16 6.79
N LEU A 414 8.98 -5.89 7.35
CA LEU A 414 8.71 -4.77 8.24
C LEU A 414 8.35 -5.21 9.68
N SER A 415 8.25 -6.51 9.93
CA SER A 415 7.98 -7.08 11.26
C SER A 415 9.16 -7.91 11.76
N GLY A 416 9.33 -9.11 11.28
CA GLY A 416 10.40 -10.03 11.65
C GLY A 416 9.95 -11.48 11.71
N ALA A 417 10.80 -12.35 12.24
CA ALA A 417 10.57 -13.78 12.28
C ALA A 417 10.91 -14.37 13.68
N PRO A 418 10.02 -15.17 14.30
CA PRO A 418 8.60 -15.43 13.95
C PRO A 418 7.73 -14.19 14.06
N LYS A 419 6.81 -14.01 13.09
CA LYS A 419 6.07 -12.75 12.86
C LYS A 419 5.33 -12.21 14.09
N LEU A 420 4.53 -13.02 14.76
CA LEU A 420 3.74 -12.60 15.94
C LEU A 420 4.65 -12.10 17.07
N ARG A 421 5.68 -12.89 17.39
CA ARG A 421 6.61 -12.52 18.47
C ARG A 421 7.40 -11.26 18.14
N ALA A 422 7.82 -11.10 16.88
CA ALA A 422 8.48 -9.88 16.43
C ALA A 422 7.56 -8.64 16.57
N MET A 423 6.27 -8.76 16.26
CA MET A 423 5.30 -7.66 16.43
C MET A 423 5.12 -7.27 17.91
N GLU A 424 5.07 -8.23 18.84
CA GLU A 424 5.02 -7.96 20.28
C GLU A 424 6.27 -7.19 20.74
N ILE A 425 7.46 -7.61 20.30
CA ILE A 425 8.73 -6.97 20.64
C ILE A 425 8.82 -5.56 20.05
N ILE A 426 8.35 -5.36 18.82
CA ILE A 426 8.25 -4.03 18.21
C ILE A 426 7.39 -3.10 19.06
N ASP A 427 6.23 -3.57 19.50
CA ASP A 427 5.32 -2.82 20.34
C ASP A 427 5.96 -2.41 21.68
N ASP A 428 6.68 -3.33 22.32
CA ASP A 428 7.40 -3.08 23.57
C ASP A 428 8.59 -2.13 23.40
N LEU A 429 9.34 -2.21 22.29
CA LEU A 429 10.57 -1.46 22.09
C LEU A 429 10.36 -0.08 21.47
N GLU A 430 9.40 0.08 20.56
CA GLU A 430 9.09 1.38 19.98
C GLU A 430 8.17 2.22 20.89
N GLY A 431 7.30 1.59 21.68
CA GLY A 431 6.42 2.23 22.67
C GLY A 431 5.44 3.25 22.07
N ARG A 432 5.19 3.19 20.75
CA ARG A 432 4.34 4.12 20.01
C ARG A 432 3.74 3.45 18.76
N GLU A 433 2.73 4.06 18.21
CA GLU A 433 2.14 3.66 16.93
C GLU A 433 3.08 3.96 15.77
N ARG A 434 3.12 3.06 14.76
CA ARG A 434 3.83 3.29 13.51
C ARG A 434 3.01 4.12 12.51
N GLY A 435 1.69 4.11 12.64
CA GLY A 435 0.78 4.69 11.66
C GLY A 435 0.86 3.94 10.32
N ILE A 436 0.93 4.69 9.23
CA ILE A 436 0.96 4.13 7.87
C ILE A 436 2.28 3.41 7.57
N TYR A 437 3.38 3.80 8.18
CA TYR A 437 4.70 3.18 7.94
C TYR A 437 4.70 1.68 8.25
N GLY A 438 5.13 0.87 7.28
CA GLY A 438 5.15 -0.60 7.38
C GLY A 438 3.79 -1.27 7.16
N GLY A 439 2.76 -0.47 6.91
CA GLY A 439 1.44 -0.92 6.50
C GLY A 439 1.36 -1.20 5.00
N GLY A 440 0.18 -1.13 4.40
CA GLY A 440 -0.08 -1.37 2.99
C GLY A 440 -0.76 -0.18 2.30
N VAL A 441 -0.36 0.13 1.07
CA VAL A 441 -0.99 1.14 0.21
C VAL A 441 -1.34 0.49 -1.12
N GLY A 442 -2.59 0.61 -1.55
CA GLY A 442 -3.01 -0.04 -2.79
C GLY A 442 -4.52 -0.12 -2.94
N TYR A 443 -4.97 -1.14 -3.62
CA TYR A 443 -6.38 -1.26 -4.00
C TYR A 443 -6.92 -2.70 -3.97
N PHE A 444 -8.24 -2.78 -3.76
CA PHE A 444 -9.10 -3.91 -4.07
C PHE A 444 -9.97 -3.51 -5.27
N SER A 445 -9.76 -4.14 -6.42
CA SER A 445 -10.44 -3.80 -7.66
C SER A 445 -11.78 -4.52 -7.80
N SER A 446 -12.69 -3.90 -8.55
CA SER A 446 -14.05 -4.41 -8.79
C SER A 446 -14.09 -5.75 -9.55
N ASP A 447 -13.01 -6.13 -10.26
CA ASP A 447 -12.86 -7.45 -10.90
C ASP A 447 -12.34 -8.55 -9.98
N GLY A 448 -12.06 -8.21 -8.69
CA GLY A 448 -11.52 -9.11 -7.68
C GLY A 448 -9.99 -9.14 -7.62
N SER A 449 -9.29 -8.43 -8.50
CA SER A 449 -7.85 -8.24 -8.40
C SER A 449 -7.50 -7.29 -7.25
N ALA A 450 -6.24 -7.35 -6.79
CA ALA A 450 -5.72 -6.46 -5.77
C ALA A 450 -4.21 -6.25 -5.99
N ASP A 451 -3.72 -5.08 -5.60
CA ASP A 451 -2.29 -4.78 -5.60
C ASP A 451 -1.96 -3.79 -4.49
N PHE A 452 -1.06 -4.21 -3.59
CA PHE A 452 -0.63 -3.42 -2.44
C PHE A 452 0.90 -3.36 -2.37
N ALA A 453 1.41 -2.15 -2.28
CA ALA A 453 2.78 -1.88 -1.88
C ALA A 453 2.91 -1.85 -0.35
N ILE A 454 4.08 -2.15 0.17
CA ILE A 454 4.42 -1.85 1.55
C ILE A 454 4.61 -0.34 1.69
N ALA A 455 4.00 0.28 2.71
CA ALA A 455 4.10 1.72 2.95
C ALA A 455 5.47 2.08 3.55
N ILE A 456 6.49 2.12 2.72
CA ILE A 456 7.86 2.56 3.03
C ILE A 456 8.31 3.61 2.01
N ARG A 457 9.41 4.30 2.30
CA ARG A 457 9.89 5.40 1.44
C ARG A 457 8.79 6.42 1.17
N SER A 458 8.02 6.73 2.21
CA SER A 458 6.82 7.55 2.15
C SER A 458 6.88 8.69 3.14
N VAL A 459 6.14 9.74 2.85
CA VAL A 459 5.94 10.92 3.68
C VAL A 459 4.45 11.05 3.94
N VAL A 460 4.08 11.17 5.20
CA VAL A 460 2.73 11.57 5.62
C VAL A 460 2.75 13.07 5.88
N LEU A 461 1.86 13.82 5.22
CA LEU A 461 1.67 15.24 5.41
C LEU A 461 0.38 15.48 6.21
N GLU A 462 0.49 16.09 7.38
CA GLU A 462 -0.63 16.50 8.25
C GLU A 462 -0.54 18.01 8.50
N GLY A 463 -1.31 18.80 7.78
CA GLY A 463 -1.18 20.25 7.79
C GLY A 463 0.23 20.70 7.36
N ASP A 464 0.96 21.36 8.24
CA ASP A 464 2.34 21.81 8.02
C ASP A 464 3.41 20.78 8.40
N LEU A 465 3.00 19.61 8.93
CA LEU A 465 3.91 18.59 9.43
C LEU A 465 4.11 17.48 8.41
N ALA A 466 5.34 17.23 7.99
CA ALA A 466 5.76 16.08 7.22
C ALA A 466 6.44 15.04 8.12
N VAL A 467 5.97 13.80 8.08
CA VAL A 467 6.54 12.69 8.86
C VAL A 467 7.17 11.68 7.92
N VAL A 468 8.45 11.41 8.13
CA VAL A 468 9.24 10.39 7.45
C VAL A 468 9.63 9.31 8.46
N GLN A 469 9.48 8.04 8.11
CA GLN A 469 9.87 6.92 8.98
C GLN A 469 10.66 5.88 8.18
N ALA A 470 11.67 5.29 8.83
CA ALA A 470 12.43 4.17 8.28
C ALA A 470 12.90 3.24 9.40
N GLY A 471 13.12 1.98 9.08
CA GLY A 471 13.59 0.97 10.00
C GLY A 471 14.76 0.16 9.46
N ALA A 472 15.41 -0.56 10.38
CA ALA A 472 16.46 -1.51 10.10
C ALA A 472 16.10 -2.90 10.65
N GLY A 473 16.49 -3.96 9.94
CA GLY A 473 16.35 -5.34 10.35
C GLY A 473 17.45 -5.73 11.32
N ILE A 474 17.07 -6.02 12.56
CA ILE A 474 18.00 -6.36 13.64
C ILE A 474 18.17 -7.87 13.71
N VAL A 475 19.40 -8.33 13.59
CA VAL A 475 19.85 -9.72 13.72
C VAL A 475 20.95 -9.83 14.79
N ALA A 476 21.41 -11.04 15.09
CA ALA A 476 22.41 -11.27 16.16
C ALA A 476 23.68 -10.44 15.98
N ASP A 477 24.15 -10.28 14.74
CA ASP A 477 25.39 -9.56 14.42
C ASP A 477 25.20 -8.05 14.21
N SER A 478 23.98 -7.53 14.33
CA SER A 478 23.70 -6.09 14.14
C SER A 478 24.50 -5.23 15.10
N ASP A 479 25.09 -4.17 14.58
CA ASP A 479 25.75 -3.10 15.34
C ASP A 479 24.77 -1.93 15.51
N PRO A 480 24.45 -1.50 16.74
CA PRO A 480 23.44 -0.48 17.00
C PRO A 480 23.67 0.83 16.23
N HIS A 481 24.91 1.27 16.12
CA HIS A 481 25.21 2.51 15.42
C HIS A 481 25.11 2.36 13.90
N ARG A 482 25.50 1.22 13.34
CA ARG A 482 25.35 0.94 11.90
C ARG A 482 23.89 0.87 11.51
N GLU A 483 23.03 0.25 12.35
CA GLU A 483 21.58 0.19 12.11
C GLU A 483 20.93 1.58 12.18
N PHE A 484 21.39 2.43 13.11
CA PHE A 484 20.98 3.84 13.12
C PHE A 484 21.35 4.54 11.80
N LEU A 485 22.58 4.41 11.32
CA LEU A 485 23.03 5.01 10.06
C LEU A 485 22.27 4.42 8.85
N GLU A 486 21.83 3.16 8.91
CA GLU A 486 21.00 2.55 7.87
C GLU A 486 19.65 3.24 7.78
N THR A 487 18.99 3.53 8.92
CA THR A 487 17.73 4.29 8.91
C THR A 487 17.91 5.69 8.35
N GLU A 488 19.03 6.38 8.63
CA GLU A 488 19.33 7.70 8.03
C GLU A 488 19.43 7.60 6.50
N ARG A 489 20.16 6.61 5.98
CA ARG A 489 20.27 6.38 4.54
C ARG A 489 18.92 6.09 3.89
N LYS A 490 18.06 5.28 4.58
CA LYS A 490 16.72 4.97 4.09
C LYS A 490 15.78 6.19 4.07
N MET A 491 15.96 7.17 4.97
CA MET A 491 15.21 8.42 4.98
C MET A 491 15.75 9.50 4.03
N ALA A 492 16.97 9.37 3.54
CA ALA A 492 17.68 10.43 2.82
C ALA A 492 16.91 10.94 1.57
N ALA A 493 16.31 10.04 0.79
CA ALA A 493 15.57 10.43 -0.42
C ALA A 493 14.36 11.30 -0.07
N MET A 494 13.58 10.93 0.96
CA MET A 494 12.41 11.70 1.42
C MET A 494 12.83 13.03 2.04
N LYS A 495 13.87 13.06 2.87
CA LYS A 495 14.44 14.30 3.43
C LYS A 495 14.86 15.26 2.32
N ARG A 496 15.56 14.75 1.29
CA ARG A 496 15.96 15.56 0.13
C ARG A 496 14.74 16.07 -0.66
N ALA A 497 13.72 15.25 -0.85
CA ALA A 497 12.48 15.68 -1.52
C ALA A 497 11.76 16.79 -0.74
N LEU A 498 11.83 16.77 0.60
CA LEU A 498 11.33 17.81 1.49
C LEU A 498 12.20 19.10 1.51
N GLY A 499 13.35 19.10 0.84
CA GLY A 499 14.26 20.24 0.84
C GLY A 499 15.18 20.29 2.08
N VAL A 500 15.22 19.25 2.88
CA VAL A 500 16.14 19.13 4.02
C VAL A 500 17.52 18.75 3.49
N GLY A 501 18.51 19.61 3.70
CA GLY A 501 19.91 19.31 3.39
C GLY A 501 20.42 18.10 4.18
N LEU A 502 21.32 17.34 3.58
CA LEU A 502 22.02 16.21 4.23
C LEU A 502 23.16 16.76 5.07
#